data_5ecd2040212fe171825c86d95e958dc6
#
_entry.id   5ecd2040212fe171825c86d95e958dc6
#
_cell.length_a   1.000
_cell.length_b   1.000
_cell.length_c   1.000
_cell.angle_alpha   90.00
_cell.angle_beta   90.00
_cell.angle_gamma   90.00
#
_symmetry.space_group_name_H-M   'P 1'
#
loop_
_entity.id
_entity.type
_entity.pdbx_description
1 polymer ?
#
loop_
_entity_poly.entity_id
_entity_poly.type
_entity_poly.pdbx_seq_one_letter_code
_entity_poly.pdbx_strand_id
1 'polypeptide(L)'
;MKVKIEIDTKTLIRFWLVIFGFIILAGAIWIAKDVLIMIIIAAFLALALNSPVAKIAKILPGSSKNRVGATAVAYLMIVLIFGALFSILTPIIADQVKHFSKDLPQIVQNYTGEQSGIRRFITENHLEGMISQAVDSVTRSINSSVSKLGDVFFGSIASIVGWIISLFMVLAMAFLMLVEGPDLIDKIFKVFYTDKILEKNHRRILSRMYGTVSGYVSSIVTICSISATCGSIATAILALIFGFPISLIAPIAVLLFVFGMIPMVGTTIAGVLSALIIGLNLPTAGLIFLAYFLIYQQIENNVISPMVQARNNQLSALIIFIALTVGVYAFGLLGALLAIPLAACAKILVQEQLKSRKRRSQEENSERLVELLKKIS
;
A
#
# COMPACT_ATOMS: atom_id res chain seq x y z
N MET A 1 -24.92 54.99 14.23
CA MET A 1 -24.92 54.08 15.39
C MET A 1 -23.53 53.49 15.57
N LYS A 2 -22.79 53.90 16.63
CA LYS A 2 -21.52 53.25 16.97
C LYS A 2 -21.83 52.03 17.81
N VAL A 3 -21.67 50.84 17.23
CA VAL A 3 -21.77 49.58 17.98
C VAL A 3 -20.54 49.47 18.84
N LYS A 4 -20.65 49.68 20.15
CA LYS A 4 -19.63 49.33 21.12
C LYS A 4 -19.66 47.80 21.30
N ILE A 5 -18.72 47.12 20.72
CA ILE A 5 -18.48 45.71 21.00
C ILE A 5 -17.71 45.64 22.30
N GLU A 6 -18.35 45.41 23.43
CA GLU A 6 -17.69 45.07 24.70
C GLU A 6 -17.36 43.57 24.63
N ILE A 7 -16.10 43.27 24.37
CA ILE A 7 -15.59 41.90 24.44
C ILE A 7 -15.39 41.54 25.92
N ASP A 8 -16.25 40.71 26.47
CA ASP A 8 -16.10 40.23 27.85
C ASP A 8 -14.78 39.44 27.99
N THR A 9 -14.00 39.79 29.04
CA THR A 9 -12.70 39.18 29.37
C THR A 9 -12.78 37.66 29.46
N LYS A 10 -13.95 37.11 29.89
CA LYS A 10 -14.20 35.65 29.93
C LYS A 10 -14.28 35.04 28.53
N THR A 11 -14.85 35.76 27.57
CA THR A 11 -14.92 35.32 26.17
C THR A 11 -13.54 35.32 25.53
N LEU A 12 -12.71 36.33 25.83
CA LEU A 12 -11.32 36.44 25.38
C LEU A 12 -10.47 35.27 25.94
N ILE A 13 -10.60 34.99 27.24
CA ILE A 13 -9.88 33.86 27.89
C ILE A 13 -10.30 32.55 27.28
N ARG A 14 -11.60 32.30 27.07
CA ARG A 14 -12.10 31.06 26.43
C ARG A 14 -11.56 30.90 24.99
N PHE A 15 -11.53 31.98 24.24
CA PHE A 15 -10.98 31.98 22.87
C PHE A 15 -9.50 31.56 22.86
N TRP A 16 -8.68 32.18 23.71
CA TRP A 16 -7.26 31.83 23.84
C TRP A 16 -7.04 30.41 24.38
N LEU A 17 -7.85 29.94 25.33
CA LEU A 17 -7.79 28.57 25.84
C LEU A 17 -8.08 27.54 24.73
N VAL A 18 -9.06 27.81 23.87
CA VAL A 18 -9.36 26.95 22.72
C VAL A 18 -8.19 26.92 21.74
N ILE A 19 -7.61 28.09 21.40
CA ILE A 19 -6.44 28.16 20.51
C ILE A 19 -5.26 27.41 21.10
N PHE A 20 -4.90 27.65 22.36
CA PHE A 20 -3.82 26.92 23.04
C PHE A 20 -4.11 25.42 23.10
N GLY A 21 -5.36 25.03 23.36
CA GLY A 21 -5.80 23.63 23.32
C GLY A 21 -5.55 22.99 21.95
N PHE A 22 -5.87 23.70 20.86
CA PHE A 22 -5.60 23.22 19.50
C PHE A 22 -4.10 23.13 19.20
N ILE A 23 -3.30 24.10 19.64
CA ILE A 23 -1.84 24.08 19.44
C ILE A 23 -1.22 22.90 20.20
N ILE A 24 -1.61 22.67 21.46
CA ILE A 24 -1.13 21.55 22.27
C ILE A 24 -1.54 20.21 21.61
N LEU A 25 -2.79 20.11 21.15
CA LEU A 25 -3.30 18.92 20.48
C LEU A 25 -2.55 18.64 19.17
N ALA A 26 -2.31 19.68 18.36
CA ALA A 26 -1.53 19.58 17.13
C ALA A 26 -0.09 19.14 17.42
N GLY A 27 0.54 19.72 18.46
CA GLY A 27 1.88 19.33 18.93
C GLY A 27 1.92 17.87 19.41
N ALA A 28 0.95 17.43 20.19
CA ALA A 28 0.83 16.06 20.65
C ALA A 28 0.66 15.07 19.49
N ILE A 29 -0.18 15.39 18.49
CA ILE A 29 -0.35 14.59 17.28
C ILE A 29 0.97 14.54 16.50
N TRP A 30 1.67 15.65 16.38
CA TRP A 30 2.97 15.70 15.68
C TRP A 30 4.02 14.82 16.35
N ILE A 31 4.10 14.84 17.68
CA ILE A 31 5.02 13.99 18.46
C ILE A 31 4.61 12.51 18.35
N ALA A 32 3.30 12.22 18.39
CA ALA A 32 2.77 10.87 18.33
C ALA A 32 2.62 10.30 16.91
N LYS A 33 3.00 11.07 15.86
CA LYS A 33 2.75 10.69 14.45
C LYS A 33 3.24 9.29 14.11
N ASP A 34 4.44 8.91 14.56
CA ASP A 34 5.04 7.62 14.21
C ASP A 34 4.28 6.46 14.88
N VAL A 35 3.83 6.66 16.12
CA VAL A 35 2.99 5.68 16.83
C VAL A 35 1.61 5.59 16.19
N LEU A 36 1.00 6.71 15.78
CA LEU A 36 -0.27 6.71 15.07
C LEU A 36 -0.18 5.99 13.73
N ILE A 37 0.92 6.17 13.00
CA ILE A 37 1.19 5.43 11.76
C ILE A 37 1.28 3.93 12.05
N MET A 38 2.02 3.52 13.07
CA MET A 38 2.11 2.11 13.49
C MET A 38 0.74 1.52 13.82
N ILE A 39 -0.12 2.26 14.53
CA ILE A 39 -1.49 1.86 14.84
C ILE A 39 -2.31 1.67 13.55
N ILE A 40 -2.22 2.59 12.60
CA ILE A 40 -2.94 2.51 11.32
C ILE A 40 -2.45 1.31 10.49
N ILE A 41 -1.14 1.09 10.44
CA ILE A 41 -0.54 -0.07 9.74
C ILE A 41 -1.00 -1.37 10.41
N ALA A 42 -0.97 -1.44 11.75
CA ALA A 42 -1.41 -2.59 12.51
C ALA A 42 -2.91 -2.88 12.28
N ALA A 43 -3.75 -1.84 12.28
CA ALA A 43 -5.17 -1.96 11.98
C ALA A 43 -5.41 -2.45 10.55
N PHE A 44 -4.68 -1.90 9.57
CA PHE A 44 -4.75 -2.35 8.18
C PHE A 44 -4.33 -3.82 8.04
N LEU A 45 -3.22 -4.20 8.68
CA LEU A 45 -2.72 -5.57 8.68
C LEU A 45 -3.72 -6.53 9.35
N ALA A 46 -4.33 -6.13 10.47
CA ALA A 46 -5.39 -6.89 11.13
C ALA A 46 -6.60 -7.10 10.21
N LEU A 47 -7.03 -6.05 9.48
CA LEU A 47 -8.12 -6.15 8.51
C LEU A 47 -7.75 -7.07 7.33
N ALA A 48 -6.52 -6.98 6.84
CA ALA A 48 -5.99 -7.81 5.77
C ALA A 48 -5.98 -9.30 6.16
N LEU A 49 -5.52 -9.58 7.37
CA LEU A 49 -5.35 -10.94 7.89
C LEU A 49 -6.65 -11.57 8.42
N ASN A 50 -7.70 -10.78 8.64
CA ASN A 50 -8.94 -11.30 9.20
C ASN A 50 -9.59 -12.38 8.30
N SER A 51 -9.55 -12.21 6.98
CA SER A 51 -10.08 -13.21 6.03
C SER A 51 -9.29 -14.52 6.03
N PRO A 52 -7.95 -14.53 5.90
CA PRO A 52 -7.13 -15.74 6.07
C PRO A 52 -7.32 -16.40 7.44
N VAL A 53 -7.31 -15.62 8.52
CA VAL A 53 -7.51 -16.12 9.89
C VAL A 53 -8.87 -16.79 10.04
N ALA A 54 -9.93 -16.19 9.51
CA ALA A 54 -11.27 -16.78 9.56
C ALA A 54 -11.37 -18.11 8.79
N LYS A 55 -10.63 -18.26 7.68
CA LYS A 55 -10.56 -19.51 6.92
C LYS A 55 -9.80 -20.58 7.70
N ILE A 56 -8.66 -20.23 8.28
CA ILE A 56 -7.84 -21.16 9.09
C ILE A 56 -8.59 -21.57 10.35
N ALA A 57 -9.27 -20.63 11.01
CA ALA A 57 -10.08 -20.91 12.18
C ALA A 57 -11.18 -21.94 11.92
N LYS A 58 -11.73 -22.02 10.70
CA LYS A 58 -12.73 -23.04 10.32
C LYS A 58 -12.14 -24.43 10.17
N ILE A 59 -10.86 -24.53 9.89
CA ILE A 59 -10.17 -25.83 9.64
C ILE A 59 -9.64 -26.42 10.94
N LEU A 60 -9.33 -25.58 11.95
CA LEU A 60 -8.81 -26.06 13.24
C LEU A 60 -9.93 -26.72 14.08
N PRO A 61 -9.71 -27.92 14.60
CA PRO A 61 -10.65 -28.57 15.51
C PRO A 61 -10.75 -27.77 16.81
N GLY A 62 -11.96 -27.45 17.28
CA GLY A 62 -12.22 -26.62 18.48
C GLY A 62 -12.52 -25.14 18.21
N SER A 63 -12.79 -24.79 16.98
CA SER A 63 -12.75 -23.44 16.40
C SER A 63 -13.73 -22.40 16.95
N SER A 64 -14.78 -22.76 17.68
CA SER A 64 -15.75 -21.75 18.17
C SER A 64 -15.27 -20.97 19.39
N LYS A 65 -14.26 -21.48 20.13
CA LYS A 65 -13.70 -20.84 21.34
C LYS A 65 -12.26 -20.34 21.22
N ASN A 66 -11.50 -20.70 20.16
CA ASN A 66 -10.06 -20.43 20.07
C ASN A 66 -9.68 -19.52 18.89
N ARG A 67 -10.29 -18.32 18.82
CA ARG A 67 -9.86 -17.30 17.84
C ARG A 67 -8.37 -16.92 18.03
N VAL A 68 -7.88 -16.94 19.26
CA VAL A 68 -6.48 -16.68 19.60
C VAL A 68 -5.55 -17.69 18.94
N GLY A 69 -5.84 -18.99 19.04
CA GLY A 69 -5.03 -20.04 18.44
C GLY A 69 -5.00 -19.96 16.91
N ALA A 70 -6.15 -19.73 16.26
CA ALA A 70 -6.23 -19.56 14.81
C ALA A 70 -5.46 -18.33 14.34
N THR A 71 -5.54 -17.22 15.07
CA THR A 71 -4.78 -16.00 14.78
C THR A 71 -3.28 -16.25 14.94
N ALA A 72 -2.86 -16.92 16.02
CA ALA A 72 -1.44 -17.25 16.27
C ALA A 72 -0.87 -18.12 15.14
N VAL A 73 -1.59 -19.15 14.71
CA VAL A 73 -1.17 -20.03 13.60
C VAL A 73 -1.08 -19.25 12.30
N ALA A 74 -2.06 -18.40 11.98
CA ALA A 74 -2.03 -17.57 10.77
C ALA A 74 -0.85 -16.60 10.78
N TYR A 75 -0.57 -15.98 11.92
CA TYR A 75 0.59 -15.10 12.11
C TYR A 75 1.90 -15.83 11.92
N LEU A 76 2.05 -16.97 12.59
CA LEU A 76 3.25 -17.78 12.47
C LEU A 76 3.50 -18.18 11.00
N MET A 77 2.46 -18.65 10.29
CA MET A 77 2.57 -18.97 8.87
C MET A 77 3.00 -17.76 8.04
N ILE A 78 2.43 -16.59 8.28
CA ILE A 78 2.76 -15.38 7.54
C ILE A 78 4.20 -14.97 7.82
N VAL A 79 4.62 -14.94 9.08
CA VAL A 79 6.01 -14.62 9.47
C VAL A 79 6.99 -15.61 8.84
N LEU A 80 6.65 -16.89 8.84
CA LEU A 80 7.49 -17.93 8.21
C LEU A 80 7.56 -17.76 6.69
N ILE A 81 6.43 -17.50 6.03
CA ILE A 81 6.38 -17.29 4.57
C ILE A 81 7.21 -16.05 4.20
N PHE A 82 6.98 -14.90 4.85
CA PHE A 82 7.74 -13.69 4.57
C PHE A 82 9.21 -13.82 4.96
N GLY A 83 9.51 -14.44 6.09
CA GLY A 83 10.90 -14.69 6.53
C GLY A 83 11.65 -15.58 5.54
N ALA A 84 11.05 -16.69 5.09
CA ALA A 84 11.64 -17.57 4.08
C ALA A 84 11.80 -16.84 2.75
N LEU A 85 10.79 -16.06 2.35
CA LEU A 85 10.83 -15.26 1.14
C LEU A 85 12.00 -14.27 1.16
N PHE A 86 12.12 -13.47 2.22
CA PHE A 86 13.23 -12.52 2.38
C PHE A 86 14.60 -13.22 2.42
N SER A 87 14.71 -14.34 3.15
CA SER A 87 15.97 -15.10 3.25
C SER A 87 16.43 -15.65 1.90
N ILE A 88 15.50 -16.08 1.04
CA ILE A 88 15.83 -16.62 -0.29
C ILE A 88 16.12 -15.50 -1.28
N LEU A 89 15.39 -14.40 -1.21
CA LEU A 89 15.46 -13.34 -2.22
C LEU A 89 16.63 -12.39 -2.02
N THR A 90 16.93 -12.04 -0.78
CA THR A 90 17.99 -11.06 -0.48
C THR A 90 19.33 -11.44 -1.12
N PRO A 91 19.86 -12.68 -0.98
CA PRO A 91 21.10 -13.06 -1.64
C PRO A 91 20.97 -13.06 -3.17
N ILE A 92 19.86 -13.53 -3.72
CA ILE A 92 19.67 -13.60 -5.17
C ILE A 92 19.66 -12.21 -5.77
N ILE A 93 18.91 -11.26 -5.17
CA ILE A 93 18.86 -9.87 -5.64
C ILE A 93 20.23 -9.21 -5.47
N ALA A 94 20.90 -9.40 -4.34
CA ALA A 94 22.20 -8.82 -4.09
C ALA A 94 23.25 -9.31 -5.11
N ASP A 95 23.24 -10.60 -5.45
CA ASP A 95 24.14 -11.16 -6.45
C ASP A 95 23.82 -10.65 -7.85
N GLN A 96 22.55 -10.60 -8.24
CA GLN A 96 22.15 -10.04 -9.54
C GLN A 96 22.56 -8.57 -9.67
N VAL A 97 22.37 -7.76 -8.64
CA VAL A 97 22.76 -6.35 -8.64
C VAL A 97 24.29 -6.19 -8.71
N LYS A 98 25.05 -7.04 -8.01
CA LYS A 98 26.52 -7.04 -8.08
C LYS A 98 27.02 -7.46 -9.47
N HIS A 99 26.46 -8.50 -10.05
CA HIS A 99 26.79 -8.91 -11.42
C HIS A 99 26.47 -7.80 -12.42
N PHE A 100 25.29 -7.20 -12.30
CA PHE A 100 24.92 -6.07 -13.15
C PHE A 100 25.91 -4.91 -13.08
N SER A 101 26.27 -4.47 -11.89
CA SER A 101 27.20 -3.34 -11.75
C SER A 101 28.59 -3.62 -12.35
N LYS A 102 29.00 -4.90 -12.37
CA LYS A 102 30.28 -5.32 -12.98
C LYS A 102 30.18 -5.48 -14.49
N ASP A 103 29.08 -6.02 -14.98
CA ASP A 103 28.90 -6.39 -16.38
C ASP A 103 28.37 -5.23 -17.23
N LEU A 104 27.74 -4.21 -16.59
CA LEU A 104 27.19 -3.04 -17.28
C LEU A 104 28.20 -2.35 -18.21
N PRO A 105 29.47 -2.07 -17.83
CA PRO A 105 30.43 -1.47 -18.74
C PRO A 105 30.75 -2.37 -19.95
N GLN A 106 30.85 -3.68 -19.75
CA GLN A 106 31.11 -4.64 -20.83
C GLN A 106 29.91 -4.78 -21.78
N ILE A 107 28.71 -4.82 -21.20
CA ILE A 107 27.47 -4.84 -22.00
C ILE A 107 27.43 -3.62 -22.91
N VAL A 108 27.65 -2.43 -22.35
CA VAL A 108 27.65 -1.20 -23.15
C VAL A 108 28.75 -1.24 -24.22
N GLN A 109 29.96 -1.68 -23.89
CA GLN A 109 31.04 -1.83 -24.86
C GLN A 109 30.70 -2.82 -25.98
N ASN A 110 30.09 -3.97 -25.66
CA ASN A 110 29.68 -4.95 -26.67
C ASN A 110 28.63 -4.42 -27.64
N TYR A 111 27.68 -3.62 -27.14
CA TYR A 111 26.62 -3.02 -27.98
C TYR A 111 27.06 -1.73 -28.69
N THR A 112 28.08 -1.04 -28.19
CA THR A 112 28.73 0.11 -28.84
C THR A 112 29.97 -0.28 -29.66
N GLY A 113 30.31 -1.58 -29.72
CA GLY A 113 31.45 -2.13 -30.46
C GLY A 113 31.42 -1.88 -31.96
N GLU A 114 32.58 -2.05 -32.63
CA GLU A 114 32.85 -1.57 -34.00
C GLU A 114 31.91 -2.06 -35.13
N GLN A 115 31.16 -3.14 -34.86
CA GLN A 115 30.25 -3.75 -35.84
C GLN A 115 28.75 -3.43 -35.61
N SER A 116 28.39 -2.66 -34.58
CA SER A 116 26.98 -2.37 -34.31
C SER A 116 26.50 -1.11 -35.01
N GLY A 117 25.32 -1.17 -35.65
CA GLY A 117 24.67 0.00 -36.22
C GLY A 117 24.38 1.11 -35.22
N ILE A 118 24.32 0.74 -33.93
CA ILE A 118 24.14 1.66 -32.81
C ILE A 118 25.36 2.57 -32.63
N ARG A 119 26.58 2.05 -32.84
CA ARG A 119 27.79 2.87 -32.75
C ARG A 119 27.78 4.02 -33.78
N ARG A 120 27.38 3.77 -35.04
CA ARG A 120 27.27 4.82 -36.03
C ARG A 120 26.35 5.93 -35.57
N PHE A 121 25.19 5.57 -35.05
CA PHE A 121 24.22 6.55 -34.53
C PHE A 121 24.80 7.35 -33.33
N ILE A 122 25.54 6.68 -32.42
CA ILE A 122 26.16 7.31 -31.25
C ILE A 122 27.25 8.28 -31.68
N THR A 123 28.12 7.86 -32.64
CA THR A 123 29.26 8.67 -33.11
C THR A 123 28.79 9.82 -33.97
N GLU A 124 27.82 9.58 -34.88
CA GLU A 124 27.24 10.63 -35.73
C GLU A 124 26.50 11.72 -34.92
N ASN A 125 25.95 11.38 -33.75
CA ASN A 125 25.27 12.32 -32.87
C ASN A 125 26.09 12.78 -31.67
N HIS A 126 27.37 12.46 -31.57
CA HIS A 126 28.28 12.82 -30.46
C HIS A 126 27.77 12.43 -29.08
N LEU A 127 27.10 11.27 -28.97
CA LEU A 127 26.46 10.81 -27.74
C LEU A 127 27.39 9.97 -26.82
N GLU A 128 28.64 9.75 -27.21
CA GLU A 128 29.59 8.90 -26.48
C GLU A 128 29.82 9.38 -25.03
N GLY A 129 29.99 10.70 -24.87
CA GLY A 129 30.17 11.30 -23.54
C GLY A 129 28.92 11.21 -22.65
N MET A 130 27.72 11.30 -23.25
CA MET A 130 26.47 11.15 -22.51
C MET A 130 26.24 9.71 -22.07
N ILE A 131 26.57 8.73 -22.91
CA ILE A 131 26.41 7.31 -22.60
C ILE A 131 27.39 6.88 -21.51
N SER A 132 28.67 7.29 -21.61
CA SER A 132 29.65 6.99 -20.57
C SER A 132 29.25 7.60 -19.22
N GLN A 133 28.83 8.87 -19.20
CA GLN A 133 28.35 9.53 -17.99
C GLN A 133 27.09 8.85 -17.43
N ALA A 134 26.15 8.42 -18.28
CA ALA A 134 24.96 7.70 -17.85
C ALA A 134 25.32 6.35 -17.22
N VAL A 135 26.22 5.57 -17.84
CA VAL A 135 26.72 4.29 -17.32
C VAL A 135 27.40 4.49 -15.97
N ASP A 136 28.31 5.47 -15.87
CA ASP A 136 29.01 5.78 -14.61
C ASP A 136 28.06 6.27 -13.53
N SER A 137 27.04 7.04 -13.90
CA SER A 137 26.02 7.52 -12.94
C SER A 137 25.14 6.39 -12.45
N VAL A 138 24.71 5.51 -13.35
CA VAL A 138 23.92 4.32 -13.00
C VAL A 138 24.74 3.37 -12.13
N THR A 139 25.98 3.07 -12.52
CA THR A 139 26.90 2.20 -11.74
C THR A 139 27.17 2.76 -10.35
N ARG A 140 27.43 4.07 -10.24
CA ARG A 140 27.61 4.73 -8.94
C ARG A 140 26.33 4.70 -8.11
N SER A 141 25.17 4.96 -8.71
CA SER A 141 23.89 4.92 -8.02
C SER A 141 23.55 3.51 -7.54
N ILE A 142 23.82 2.48 -8.34
CA ILE A 142 23.63 1.08 -7.96
C ILE A 142 24.56 0.73 -6.80
N ASN A 143 25.85 1.00 -6.93
CA ASN A 143 26.82 0.67 -5.88
C ASN A 143 26.53 1.42 -4.57
N SER A 144 26.12 2.70 -4.65
CA SER A 144 25.72 3.46 -3.47
C SER A 144 24.40 2.95 -2.86
N SER A 145 23.48 2.44 -3.68
CA SER A 145 22.23 1.87 -3.20
C SER A 145 22.46 0.49 -2.57
N VAL A 146 23.33 -0.33 -3.14
CA VAL A 146 23.72 -1.63 -2.55
C VAL A 146 24.45 -1.43 -1.23
N SER A 147 25.39 -0.47 -1.15
CA SER A 147 26.06 -0.17 0.13
C SER A 147 25.06 0.36 1.16
N LYS A 148 24.15 1.27 0.78
CA LYS A 148 23.09 1.75 1.67
C LYS A 148 22.12 0.65 2.11
N LEU A 149 21.76 -0.27 1.23
CA LEU A 149 21.01 -1.46 1.61
C LEU A 149 21.81 -2.34 2.58
N GLY A 150 23.11 -2.54 2.34
CA GLY A 150 24.02 -3.17 3.29
C GLY A 150 24.04 -2.44 4.62
N ASP A 151 24.17 -1.12 4.61
CA ASP A 151 24.15 -0.27 5.82
C ASP A 151 22.80 -0.28 6.53
N VAL A 152 21.68 -0.40 5.81
CA VAL A 152 20.34 -0.53 6.38
C VAL A 152 20.13 -1.93 6.97
N PHE A 153 20.64 -2.99 6.32
CA PHE A 153 20.49 -4.37 6.80
C PHE A 153 21.60 -4.79 7.78
N PHE A 154 22.81 -4.22 7.68
CA PHE A 154 23.98 -4.56 8.50
C PHE A 154 24.59 -3.33 9.18
N GLY A 155 23.98 -2.15 9.03
CA GLY A 155 24.31 -0.92 9.75
C GLY A 155 24.24 -1.13 11.26
N SER A 156 24.52 -0.16 12.07
CA SER A 156 24.65 -0.33 13.51
C SER A 156 23.60 -1.29 14.11
N ILE A 157 23.99 -2.20 14.97
CA ILE A 157 23.13 -3.14 15.70
C ILE A 157 21.89 -2.43 16.26
N ALA A 158 22.02 -1.17 16.67
CA ALA A 158 20.93 -0.33 17.15
C ALA A 158 19.84 -0.10 16.08
N SER A 159 20.18 0.09 14.81
CA SER A 159 19.21 0.28 13.74
C SER A 159 18.44 -1.01 13.47
N ILE A 160 19.12 -2.16 13.44
CA ILE A 160 18.49 -3.48 13.26
C ILE A 160 17.53 -3.77 14.42
N VAL A 161 17.96 -3.53 15.65
CA VAL A 161 17.11 -3.71 16.84
C VAL A 161 15.90 -2.80 16.79
N GLY A 162 16.05 -1.53 16.38
CA GLY A 162 14.95 -0.59 16.20
C GLY A 162 13.92 -1.08 15.17
N TRP A 163 14.36 -1.59 14.03
CA TRP A 163 13.49 -2.17 13.00
C TRP A 163 12.74 -3.42 13.50
N ILE A 164 13.44 -4.33 14.19
CA ILE A 164 12.86 -5.54 14.77
C ILE A 164 11.80 -5.17 15.81
N ILE A 165 12.09 -4.21 16.69
CA ILE A 165 11.14 -3.74 17.71
C ILE A 165 9.91 -3.12 17.04
N SER A 166 10.09 -2.25 16.03
CA SER A 166 8.98 -1.63 15.32
C SER A 166 8.11 -2.66 14.60
N LEU A 167 8.72 -3.62 13.92
CA LEU A 167 8.00 -4.72 13.27
C LEU A 167 7.25 -5.57 14.30
N PHE A 168 7.90 -5.93 15.41
CA PHE A 168 7.27 -6.68 16.50
C PHE A 168 6.07 -5.93 17.08
N MET A 169 6.22 -4.62 17.33
CA MET A 169 5.13 -3.78 17.84
C MET A 169 3.94 -3.76 16.88
N VAL A 170 4.17 -3.56 15.59
CA VAL A 170 3.09 -3.57 14.57
C VAL A 170 2.41 -4.92 14.52
N LEU A 171 3.18 -6.00 14.52
CA LEU A 171 2.64 -7.36 14.51
C LEU A 171 1.85 -7.67 15.79
N ALA A 172 2.38 -7.32 16.97
CA ALA A 172 1.71 -7.52 18.25
C ALA A 172 0.39 -6.72 18.32
N MET A 173 0.41 -5.45 17.90
CA MET A 173 -0.80 -4.63 17.85
C MET A 173 -1.84 -5.19 16.87
N ALA A 174 -1.42 -5.61 15.67
CA ALA A 174 -2.33 -6.20 14.71
C ALA A 174 -2.90 -7.54 15.22
N PHE A 175 -2.11 -8.35 15.93
CA PHE A 175 -2.57 -9.56 16.58
C PHE A 175 -3.65 -9.26 17.63
N LEU A 176 -3.38 -8.30 18.53
CA LEU A 176 -4.34 -7.88 19.56
C LEU A 176 -5.62 -7.32 18.94
N MET A 177 -5.50 -6.50 17.88
CA MET A 177 -6.66 -5.98 17.16
C MET A 177 -7.49 -7.08 16.49
N LEU A 178 -6.86 -8.15 16.02
CA LEU A 178 -7.56 -9.30 15.45
C LEU A 178 -8.31 -10.11 16.51
N VAL A 179 -7.70 -10.29 17.67
CA VAL A 179 -8.25 -11.10 18.77
C VAL A 179 -9.30 -10.32 19.55
N GLU A 180 -8.96 -9.12 20.01
CA GLU A 180 -9.79 -8.33 20.93
C GLU A 180 -10.61 -7.25 20.24
N GLY A 181 -10.29 -6.94 18.97
CA GLY A 181 -10.93 -5.84 18.23
C GLY A 181 -12.46 -5.88 18.20
N PRO A 182 -13.10 -7.02 17.91
CA PRO A 182 -14.56 -7.11 17.95
C PRO A 182 -15.16 -6.80 19.31
N ASP A 183 -14.57 -7.34 20.38
CA ASP A 183 -15.05 -7.10 21.76
C ASP A 183 -14.82 -5.66 22.20
N LEU A 184 -13.70 -5.06 21.78
CA LEU A 184 -13.38 -3.66 22.05
C LEU A 184 -14.39 -2.73 21.33
N ILE A 185 -14.68 -2.99 20.06
CA ILE A 185 -15.69 -2.26 19.30
C ILE A 185 -17.05 -2.35 20.00
N ASP A 186 -17.46 -3.55 20.44
CA ASP A 186 -18.73 -3.74 21.14
C ASP A 186 -18.78 -2.98 22.47
N LYS A 187 -17.69 -2.95 23.24
CA LYS A 187 -17.60 -2.17 24.47
C LYS A 187 -17.68 -0.67 24.19
N ILE A 188 -16.95 -0.17 23.17
CA ILE A 188 -17.00 1.23 22.77
C ILE A 188 -18.42 1.63 22.40
N PHE A 189 -19.10 0.85 21.55
CA PHE A 189 -20.47 1.16 21.16
C PHE A 189 -21.44 1.18 22.36
N LYS A 190 -21.31 0.27 23.30
CA LYS A 190 -22.14 0.26 24.53
C LYS A 190 -21.91 1.48 25.41
N VAL A 191 -20.69 1.99 25.47
CA VAL A 191 -20.36 3.16 26.30
C VAL A 191 -20.83 4.47 25.65
N PHE A 192 -20.65 4.62 24.33
CA PHE A 192 -20.93 5.88 23.63
C PHE A 192 -22.36 6.02 23.11
N TYR A 193 -23.10 4.92 22.96
CA TYR A 193 -24.45 4.95 22.40
C TYR A 193 -25.49 4.39 23.37
N THR A 194 -26.34 5.28 23.87
CA THR A 194 -27.53 4.91 24.65
C THR A 194 -28.72 4.59 23.72
N ASP A 195 -28.77 5.26 22.54
CA ASP A 195 -29.80 5.06 21.52
C ASP A 195 -29.44 3.90 20.59
N LYS A 196 -30.25 2.85 20.59
CA LYS A 196 -30.09 1.66 19.74
C LYS A 196 -30.19 1.96 18.24
N ILE A 197 -30.92 3.00 17.83
CA ILE A 197 -31.06 3.36 16.42
C ILE A 197 -29.76 4.00 15.91
N LEU A 198 -29.20 4.92 16.71
CA LEU A 198 -27.90 5.54 16.43
C LEU A 198 -26.78 4.49 16.42
N GLU A 199 -26.75 3.60 17.40
CA GLU A 199 -25.80 2.50 17.46
C GLU A 199 -25.84 1.65 16.18
N LYS A 200 -27.04 1.20 15.77
CA LYS A 200 -27.22 0.39 14.56
C LYS A 200 -26.74 1.10 13.30
N ASN A 201 -26.96 2.41 13.18
CA ASN A 201 -26.52 3.19 12.05
C ASN A 201 -24.98 3.27 11.98
N HIS A 202 -24.33 3.55 13.10
CA HIS A 202 -22.87 3.65 13.15
C HIS A 202 -22.19 2.28 12.97
N ARG A 203 -22.75 1.20 13.51
CA ARG A 203 -22.28 -0.17 13.24
C ARG A 203 -22.37 -0.52 11.75
N ARG A 204 -23.43 -0.08 11.07
CA ARG A 204 -23.58 -0.26 9.62
C ARG A 204 -22.48 0.48 8.84
N ILE A 205 -22.18 1.73 9.24
CA ILE A 205 -21.10 2.52 8.63
C ILE A 205 -19.76 1.82 8.82
N LEU A 206 -19.45 1.42 10.05
CA LEU A 206 -18.20 0.71 10.37
C LEU A 206 -18.09 -0.62 9.60
N SER A 207 -19.17 -1.38 9.49
CA SER A 207 -19.21 -2.62 8.72
C SER A 207 -18.96 -2.38 7.22
N ARG A 208 -19.48 -1.28 6.65
CA ARG A 208 -19.19 -0.88 5.26
C ARG A 208 -17.72 -0.50 5.07
N MET A 209 -17.16 0.28 5.99
CA MET A 209 -15.74 0.64 5.96
C MET A 209 -14.85 -0.61 6.04
N TYR A 210 -15.15 -1.49 6.97
CA TYR A 210 -14.49 -2.79 7.11
C TYR A 210 -14.54 -3.60 5.80
N GLY A 211 -15.73 -3.77 5.23
CA GLY A 211 -15.92 -4.49 3.96
C GLY A 211 -15.13 -3.87 2.81
N THR A 212 -15.08 -2.54 2.74
CA THR A 212 -14.31 -1.82 1.70
C THR A 212 -12.80 -2.03 1.84
N VAL A 213 -12.26 -1.91 3.06
CA VAL A 213 -10.82 -2.12 3.30
C VAL A 213 -10.42 -3.58 3.07
N SER A 214 -11.17 -4.52 3.63
CA SER A 214 -10.92 -5.95 3.46
C SER A 214 -11.05 -6.39 2.00
N GLY A 215 -12.05 -5.87 1.30
CA GLY A 215 -12.23 -6.12 -0.13
C GLY A 215 -11.09 -5.55 -0.97
N TYR A 216 -10.62 -4.34 -0.68
CA TYR A 216 -9.45 -3.74 -1.34
C TYR A 216 -8.21 -4.60 -1.17
N VAL A 217 -7.89 -5.00 0.08
CA VAL A 217 -6.72 -5.84 0.36
C VAL A 217 -6.80 -7.18 -0.37
N SER A 218 -7.96 -7.84 -0.31
CA SER A 218 -8.17 -9.11 -1.02
C SER A 218 -7.98 -8.94 -2.53
N SER A 219 -8.49 -7.85 -3.11
CA SER A 219 -8.37 -7.56 -4.53
C SER A 219 -6.90 -7.33 -4.93
N ILE A 220 -6.15 -6.53 -4.17
CA ILE A 220 -4.76 -6.23 -4.50
C ILE A 220 -3.88 -7.48 -4.40
N VAL A 221 -4.05 -8.29 -3.35
CA VAL A 221 -3.34 -9.57 -3.20
C VAL A 221 -3.66 -10.53 -4.36
N THR A 222 -4.91 -10.58 -4.79
CA THR A 222 -5.32 -11.42 -5.93
C THR A 222 -4.65 -10.94 -7.22
N ILE A 223 -4.67 -9.63 -7.51
CA ILE A 223 -4.04 -9.06 -8.71
C ILE A 223 -2.53 -9.31 -8.69
N CYS A 224 -1.85 -9.05 -7.56
CA CYS A 224 -0.42 -9.31 -7.41
C CYS A 224 -0.07 -10.79 -7.60
N SER A 225 -0.93 -11.70 -7.10
CA SER A 225 -0.74 -13.15 -7.28
C SER A 225 -0.87 -13.55 -8.75
N ILE A 226 -1.84 -13.00 -9.47
CA ILE A 226 -2.00 -13.22 -10.91
C ILE A 226 -0.78 -12.69 -11.68
N SER A 227 -0.35 -11.46 -11.37
CA SER A 227 0.81 -10.83 -12.00
C SER A 227 2.09 -11.63 -11.78
N ALA A 228 2.35 -12.04 -10.54
CA ALA A 228 3.48 -12.88 -10.19
C ALA A 228 3.44 -14.24 -10.93
N THR A 229 2.28 -14.88 -11.00
CA THR A 229 2.11 -16.16 -11.67
C THR A 229 2.33 -16.03 -13.18
N CYS A 230 1.69 -15.05 -13.83
CA CYS A 230 1.85 -14.81 -15.26
C CYS A 230 3.29 -14.43 -15.63
N GLY A 231 3.94 -13.57 -14.83
CA GLY A 231 5.33 -13.20 -15.02
C GLY A 231 6.28 -14.37 -14.82
N SER A 232 6.02 -15.23 -13.84
CA SER A 232 6.80 -16.47 -13.60
C SER A 232 6.70 -17.43 -14.76
N ILE A 233 5.49 -17.65 -15.30
CA ILE A 233 5.26 -18.51 -16.46
C ILE A 233 5.99 -17.97 -17.67
N ALA A 234 5.90 -16.65 -17.94
CA ALA A 234 6.62 -16.01 -19.03
C ALA A 234 8.14 -16.16 -18.88
N THR A 235 8.66 -15.94 -17.68
CA THR A 235 10.09 -16.12 -17.38
C THR A 235 10.52 -17.57 -17.58
N ALA A 236 9.72 -18.54 -17.14
CA ALA A 236 10.00 -19.97 -17.32
C ALA A 236 10.06 -20.35 -18.81
N ILE A 237 9.09 -19.89 -19.60
CA ILE A 237 9.05 -20.11 -21.06
C ILE A 237 10.30 -19.54 -21.72
N LEU A 238 10.65 -18.28 -21.40
CA LEU A 238 11.84 -17.64 -21.96
C LEU A 238 13.12 -18.34 -21.51
N ALA A 239 13.22 -18.80 -20.26
CA ALA A 239 14.35 -19.57 -19.78
C ALA A 239 14.55 -20.90 -20.54
N LEU A 240 13.44 -21.60 -20.85
CA LEU A 240 13.47 -22.83 -21.64
C LEU A 240 13.89 -22.58 -23.10
N ILE A 241 13.45 -21.48 -23.71
CA ILE A 241 13.74 -21.14 -25.10
C ILE A 241 15.18 -20.65 -25.26
N PHE A 242 15.63 -19.79 -24.36
CA PHE A 242 16.89 -19.04 -24.48
C PHE A 242 18.01 -19.59 -23.61
N GLY A 243 17.75 -20.53 -22.69
CA GLY A 243 18.77 -21.22 -21.91
C GLY A 243 19.38 -20.40 -20.74
N PHE A 244 18.72 -19.31 -20.28
CA PHE A 244 19.17 -18.60 -19.10
C PHE A 244 18.71 -19.28 -17.79
N PRO A 245 19.32 -18.93 -16.62
CA PRO A 245 19.06 -19.66 -15.38
C PRO A 245 17.59 -19.60 -14.91
N ILE A 246 17.00 -20.78 -14.68
CA ILE A 246 15.64 -20.95 -14.13
C ILE A 246 15.50 -20.34 -12.73
N SER A 247 16.61 -20.18 -12.00
CA SER A 247 16.65 -19.55 -10.68
C SER A 247 16.10 -18.12 -10.66
N LEU A 248 16.01 -17.43 -11.81
CA LEU A 248 15.42 -16.09 -11.93
C LEU A 248 13.90 -16.07 -11.78
N ILE A 249 13.20 -17.21 -11.92
CA ILE A 249 11.74 -17.26 -11.83
C ILE A 249 11.25 -16.78 -10.45
N ALA A 250 11.87 -17.27 -9.38
CA ALA A 250 11.43 -16.94 -8.02
C ALA A 250 11.66 -15.45 -7.67
N PRO A 251 12.84 -14.83 -7.93
CA PRO A 251 13.01 -13.38 -7.74
C PRO A 251 12.01 -12.53 -8.51
N ILE A 252 11.74 -12.88 -9.77
CA ILE A 252 10.80 -12.14 -10.61
C ILE A 252 9.38 -12.27 -10.08
N ALA A 253 8.96 -13.47 -9.67
CA ALA A 253 7.66 -13.66 -9.03
C ALA A 253 7.47 -12.74 -7.84
N VAL A 254 8.49 -12.64 -7.00
CA VAL A 254 8.39 -11.83 -5.79
C VAL A 254 8.50 -10.34 -6.09
N LEU A 255 9.34 -9.93 -7.02
CA LEU A 255 9.34 -8.54 -7.49
C LEU A 255 7.96 -8.11 -7.95
N LEU A 256 7.32 -8.89 -8.81
CA LEU A 256 5.98 -8.61 -9.33
C LEU A 256 4.92 -8.62 -8.21
N PHE A 257 5.02 -9.54 -7.25
CA PHE A 257 4.09 -9.60 -6.14
C PHE A 257 4.24 -8.43 -5.17
N VAL A 258 5.46 -8.17 -4.69
CA VAL A 258 5.73 -7.17 -3.65
C VAL A 258 5.54 -5.75 -4.20
N PHE A 259 6.15 -5.43 -5.34
CA PHE A 259 5.98 -4.12 -5.96
C PHE A 259 4.56 -3.92 -6.49
N GLY A 260 3.90 -4.98 -6.97
CA GLY A 260 2.49 -4.92 -7.37
C GLY A 260 1.54 -4.44 -6.27
N MET A 261 1.92 -4.59 -5.00
CA MET A 261 1.15 -4.02 -3.89
C MET A 261 1.14 -2.49 -3.86
N ILE A 262 2.08 -1.82 -4.56
CA ILE A 262 2.11 -0.36 -4.70
C ILE A 262 1.17 0.03 -5.86
N PRO A 263 0.04 0.70 -5.57
CA PRO A 263 -0.93 0.99 -6.61
C PRO A 263 -0.36 1.86 -7.75
N MET A 264 -0.74 1.58 -8.98
CA MET A 264 -0.47 2.33 -10.22
C MET A 264 0.98 2.30 -10.71
N VAL A 265 1.97 2.29 -9.84
CA VAL A 265 3.40 2.45 -10.21
C VAL A 265 4.19 1.15 -10.00
N GLY A 266 3.79 0.36 -9.01
CA GLY A 266 4.58 -0.77 -8.54
C GLY A 266 4.75 -1.87 -9.58
N THR A 267 3.67 -2.27 -10.27
CA THR A 267 3.73 -3.28 -11.34
C THR A 267 4.62 -2.85 -12.49
N THR A 268 4.56 -1.56 -12.87
CA THR A 268 5.42 -1.00 -13.93
C THR A 268 6.89 -1.09 -13.53
N ILE A 269 7.24 -0.66 -12.31
CA ILE A 269 8.61 -0.75 -11.80
C ILE A 269 9.06 -2.21 -11.76
N ALA A 270 8.23 -3.11 -11.22
CA ALA A 270 8.54 -4.53 -11.14
C ALA A 270 8.79 -5.16 -12.52
N GLY A 271 7.95 -4.84 -13.50
CA GLY A 271 8.10 -5.34 -14.86
C GLY A 271 9.38 -4.86 -15.54
N VAL A 272 9.70 -3.57 -15.40
CA VAL A 272 10.96 -3.01 -15.93
C VAL A 272 12.17 -3.64 -15.23
N LEU A 273 12.15 -3.75 -13.91
CA LEU A 273 13.24 -4.40 -13.16
C LEU A 273 13.39 -5.88 -13.55
N SER A 274 12.28 -6.60 -13.73
CA SER A 274 12.30 -7.99 -14.17
C SER A 274 12.89 -8.12 -15.58
N ALA A 275 12.48 -7.24 -16.51
CA ALA A 275 13.04 -7.20 -17.87
C ALA A 275 14.56 -6.89 -17.86
N LEU A 276 14.98 -5.97 -17.00
CA LEU A 276 16.41 -5.68 -16.81
C LEU A 276 17.16 -6.92 -16.28
N ILE A 277 16.67 -7.57 -15.22
CA ILE A 277 17.30 -8.75 -14.63
C ILE A 277 17.44 -9.88 -15.67
N ILE A 278 16.40 -10.14 -16.48
CA ILE A 278 16.48 -11.11 -17.58
C ILE A 278 17.46 -10.64 -18.64
N GLY A 279 17.40 -9.35 -19.01
CA GLY A 279 18.22 -8.73 -20.05
C GLY A 279 19.73 -8.76 -19.71
N LEU A 280 20.08 -8.80 -18.44
CA LEU A 280 21.47 -8.95 -17.99
C LEU A 280 22.06 -10.33 -18.37
N ASN A 281 21.21 -11.36 -18.35
CA ASN A 281 21.64 -12.69 -18.78
C ASN A 281 21.59 -12.81 -20.31
N LEU A 282 20.54 -12.27 -20.92
CA LEU A 282 20.37 -12.24 -22.36
C LEU A 282 19.50 -11.04 -22.79
N PRO A 283 20.08 -10.00 -23.42
CA PRO A 283 19.37 -8.78 -23.79
C PRO A 283 18.13 -9.01 -24.64
N THR A 284 18.18 -9.96 -25.57
CA THR A 284 17.03 -10.33 -26.42
C THR A 284 15.89 -10.88 -25.61
N ALA A 285 16.16 -11.73 -24.62
CA ALA A 285 15.14 -12.27 -23.72
C ALA A 285 14.53 -11.18 -22.83
N GLY A 286 15.34 -10.23 -22.35
CA GLY A 286 14.87 -9.07 -21.59
C GLY A 286 13.94 -8.18 -22.39
N LEU A 287 14.25 -7.89 -23.64
CA LEU A 287 13.38 -7.12 -24.53
C LEU A 287 12.07 -7.84 -24.83
N ILE A 288 12.11 -9.15 -25.06
CA ILE A 288 10.91 -9.96 -25.29
C ILE A 288 10.05 -9.99 -24.02
N PHE A 289 10.66 -10.15 -22.83
CA PHE A 289 9.92 -10.07 -21.58
C PHE A 289 9.29 -8.69 -21.36
N LEU A 290 10.01 -7.61 -21.70
CA LEU A 290 9.47 -6.25 -21.60
C LEU A 290 8.25 -6.07 -22.52
N ALA A 291 8.34 -6.51 -23.77
CA ALA A 291 7.21 -6.46 -24.71
C ALA A 291 6.01 -7.27 -24.20
N TYR A 292 6.25 -8.50 -23.74
CA TYR A 292 5.22 -9.31 -23.10
C TYR A 292 4.58 -8.58 -21.91
N PHE A 293 5.42 -8.00 -21.05
CA PHE A 293 4.94 -7.36 -19.82
C PHE A 293 4.11 -6.10 -20.11
N LEU A 294 4.47 -5.32 -21.12
CA LEU A 294 3.67 -4.17 -21.56
C LEU A 294 2.27 -4.61 -22.04
N ILE A 295 2.19 -5.72 -22.79
CA ILE A 295 0.90 -6.29 -23.22
C ILE A 295 0.11 -6.81 -21.99
N TYR A 296 0.78 -7.56 -21.12
CA TYR A 296 0.17 -8.06 -19.90
C TYR A 296 -0.39 -6.92 -19.04
N GLN A 297 0.36 -5.82 -18.89
CA GLN A 297 -0.06 -4.66 -18.11
C GLN A 297 -1.32 -3.99 -18.68
N GLN A 298 -1.48 -3.96 -20.02
CA GLN A 298 -2.73 -3.49 -20.64
C GLN A 298 -3.90 -4.42 -20.29
N ILE A 299 -3.68 -5.73 -20.32
CA ILE A 299 -4.70 -6.72 -19.92
C ILE A 299 -5.02 -6.58 -18.43
N GLU A 300 -4.00 -6.44 -17.58
CA GLU A 300 -4.19 -6.23 -16.13
C GLU A 300 -5.03 -4.99 -15.85
N ASN A 301 -4.67 -3.84 -16.44
CA ASN A 301 -5.33 -2.57 -16.18
C ASN A 301 -6.76 -2.50 -16.74
N ASN A 302 -7.01 -3.10 -17.90
CA ASN A 302 -8.29 -2.96 -18.61
C ASN A 302 -9.27 -4.13 -18.36
N VAL A 303 -8.76 -5.30 -17.96
CA VAL A 303 -9.58 -6.51 -17.78
C VAL A 303 -9.48 -7.04 -16.35
N ILE A 304 -8.27 -7.41 -15.89
CA ILE A 304 -8.10 -8.11 -14.60
C ILE A 304 -8.47 -7.21 -13.44
N SER A 305 -7.93 -6.00 -13.39
CA SER A 305 -8.18 -5.04 -12.30
C SER A 305 -9.65 -4.66 -12.17
N PRO A 306 -10.40 -4.31 -13.24
CA PRO A 306 -11.83 -4.09 -13.16
C PRO A 306 -12.60 -5.32 -12.70
N MET A 307 -12.29 -6.52 -13.20
CA MET A 307 -12.98 -7.75 -12.82
C MET A 307 -12.82 -8.08 -11.33
N VAL A 308 -11.60 -7.91 -10.79
CA VAL A 308 -11.29 -8.20 -9.40
C VAL A 308 -11.80 -7.10 -8.46
N GLN A 309 -11.78 -5.83 -8.89
CA GLN A 309 -12.14 -4.67 -8.07
C GLN A 309 -13.59 -4.19 -8.25
N ALA A 310 -14.36 -4.74 -9.21
CA ALA A 310 -15.70 -4.26 -9.59
C ALA A 310 -16.68 -4.06 -8.41
N ARG A 311 -16.48 -4.77 -7.31
CA ARG A 311 -17.34 -4.68 -6.12
C ARG A 311 -16.87 -3.63 -5.09
N ASN A 312 -15.63 -3.13 -5.16
CA ASN A 312 -14.99 -2.47 -4.02
C ASN A 312 -14.60 -1.00 -4.25
N ASN A 313 -14.36 -0.56 -5.48
CA ASN A 313 -13.85 0.79 -5.75
C ASN A 313 -14.84 1.67 -6.50
N GLN A 314 -15.48 2.59 -5.76
CA GLN A 314 -16.30 3.69 -6.31
C GLN A 314 -15.54 5.04 -6.26
N LEU A 315 -14.21 5.05 -6.15
CA LEU A 315 -13.43 6.27 -6.15
C LEU A 315 -13.17 6.71 -7.60
N SER A 316 -13.25 8.02 -7.85
CA SER A 316 -12.79 8.56 -9.13
C SER A 316 -11.26 8.50 -9.22
N ALA A 317 -10.72 8.41 -10.44
CA ALA A 317 -9.28 8.39 -10.68
C ALA A 317 -8.56 9.60 -10.05
N LEU A 318 -9.18 10.78 -10.08
CA LEU A 318 -8.65 11.98 -9.46
C LEU A 318 -8.50 11.82 -7.94
N ILE A 319 -9.49 11.28 -7.24
CA ILE A 319 -9.42 11.05 -5.79
C ILE A 319 -8.32 10.05 -5.46
N ILE A 320 -8.19 8.99 -6.26
CA ILE A 320 -7.12 7.99 -6.09
C ILE A 320 -5.75 8.67 -6.24
N PHE A 321 -5.56 9.47 -7.29
CA PHE A 321 -4.29 10.15 -7.56
C PHE A 321 -3.93 11.15 -6.43
N ILE A 322 -4.89 11.96 -5.99
CA ILE A 322 -4.68 12.89 -4.86
C ILE A 322 -4.33 12.12 -3.58
N ALA A 323 -5.09 11.07 -3.26
CA ALA A 323 -4.85 10.27 -2.07
C ALA A 323 -3.46 9.61 -2.09
N LEU A 324 -3.04 9.05 -3.24
CA LEU A 324 -1.72 8.48 -3.42
C LEU A 324 -0.61 9.53 -3.24
N THR A 325 -0.76 10.70 -3.88
CA THR A 325 0.23 11.79 -3.75
C THR A 325 0.38 12.23 -2.29
N VAL A 326 -0.74 12.48 -1.61
CA VAL A 326 -0.74 12.85 -0.19
C VAL A 326 -0.16 11.72 0.67
N GLY A 327 -0.54 10.47 0.40
CA GLY A 327 -0.06 9.30 1.14
C GLY A 327 1.44 9.11 1.00
N VAL A 328 1.97 9.17 -0.23
CA VAL A 328 3.43 9.05 -0.50
C VAL A 328 4.20 10.16 0.20
N TYR A 329 3.72 11.40 0.08
CA TYR A 329 4.40 12.55 0.67
C TYR A 329 4.40 12.52 2.20
N ALA A 330 3.27 12.11 2.81
CA ALA A 330 3.12 12.10 4.26
C ALA A 330 3.82 10.90 4.93
N PHE A 331 3.76 9.72 4.33
CA PHE A 331 4.13 8.44 4.96
C PHE A 331 4.93 7.51 4.05
N GLY A 332 5.46 8.02 2.92
CA GLY A 332 6.25 7.24 1.97
C GLY A 332 5.47 6.08 1.37
N LEU A 333 6.15 4.96 1.16
CA LEU A 333 5.60 3.75 0.53
C LEU A 333 4.39 3.18 1.28
N LEU A 334 4.43 3.17 2.61
CA LEU A 334 3.32 2.71 3.45
C LEU A 334 2.09 3.61 3.30
N GLY A 335 2.32 4.93 3.16
CA GLY A 335 1.26 5.87 2.87
C GLY A 335 0.59 5.63 1.52
N ALA A 336 1.35 5.27 0.49
CA ALA A 336 0.79 4.89 -0.81
C ALA A 336 -0.14 3.67 -0.69
N LEU A 337 0.28 2.63 0.03
CA LEU A 337 -0.50 1.41 0.23
C LEU A 337 -1.83 1.68 0.95
N LEU A 338 -1.80 2.56 1.95
CA LEU A 338 -2.95 2.90 2.79
C LEU A 338 -3.86 3.98 2.17
N ALA A 339 -3.37 4.76 1.22
CA ALA A 339 -4.05 5.94 0.67
C ALA A 339 -5.44 5.63 0.11
N ILE A 340 -5.54 4.58 -0.71
CA ILE A 340 -6.81 4.20 -1.37
C ILE A 340 -7.87 3.75 -0.36
N PRO A 341 -7.58 2.79 0.56
CA PRO A 341 -8.57 2.40 1.56
C PRO A 341 -8.96 3.53 2.51
N LEU A 342 -8.04 4.41 2.89
CA LEU A 342 -8.37 5.57 3.72
C LEU A 342 -9.27 6.56 2.99
N ALA A 343 -8.98 6.86 1.72
CA ALA A 343 -9.83 7.71 0.89
C ALA A 343 -11.23 7.11 0.69
N ALA A 344 -11.33 5.79 0.53
CA ALA A 344 -12.61 5.09 0.43
C ALA A 344 -13.42 5.18 1.73
N CYS A 345 -12.77 5.02 2.88
CA CYS A 345 -13.41 5.22 4.18
C CYS A 345 -13.88 6.67 4.38
N ALA A 346 -13.05 7.65 4.03
CA ALA A 346 -13.42 9.06 4.09
C ALA A 346 -14.65 9.37 3.21
N LYS A 347 -14.70 8.82 1.98
CA LYS A 347 -15.86 8.93 1.10
C LYS A 347 -17.14 8.37 1.74
N ILE A 348 -17.07 7.19 2.39
CA ILE A 348 -18.20 6.59 3.08
C ILE A 348 -18.72 7.53 4.18
N LEU A 349 -17.83 8.11 4.98
CA LEU A 349 -18.19 9.06 6.05
C LEU A 349 -18.88 10.32 5.48
N VAL A 350 -18.31 10.92 4.43
CA VAL A 350 -18.89 12.10 3.77
C VAL A 350 -20.27 11.79 3.19
N GLN A 351 -20.42 10.65 2.51
CA GLN A 351 -21.70 10.24 1.95
C GLN A 351 -22.77 10.05 3.04
N GLU A 352 -22.41 9.47 4.18
CA GLU A 352 -23.38 9.28 5.26
C GLU A 352 -23.76 10.60 5.94
N GLN A 353 -22.81 11.52 6.10
CA GLN A 353 -23.12 12.88 6.59
C GLN A 353 -24.06 13.64 5.65
N LEU A 354 -23.83 13.55 4.33
CA LEU A 354 -24.69 14.19 3.34
C LEU A 354 -26.11 13.59 3.34
N LYS A 355 -26.22 12.27 3.50
CA LYS A 355 -27.52 11.59 3.64
C LYS A 355 -28.26 12.03 4.90
N SER A 356 -27.56 12.13 6.03
CA SER A 356 -28.14 12.60 7.29
C SER A 356 -28.67 14.03 7.20
N ARG A 357 -27.91 14.93 6.54
CA ARG A 357 -28.35 16.32 6.30
C ARG A 357 -29.60 16.38 5.41
N LYS A 358 -29.64 15.60 4.31
CA LYS A 358 -30.79 15.54 3.44
C LYS A 358 -32.06 15.03 4.16
N ARG A 359 -31.92 14.01 5.00
CA ARG A 359 -33.02 13.50 5.80
C ARG A 359 -33.58 14.57 6.76
N ARG A 360 -32.73 15.24 7.52
CA ARG A 360 -33.14 16.32 8.43
C ARG A 360 -33.84 17.44 7.69
N SER A 361 -33.33 17.87 6.54
CA SER A 361 -34.00 18.90 5.72
C SER A 361 -35.36 18.46 5.18
N GLN A 362 -35.52 17.18 4.85
CA GLN A 362 -36.83 16.64 4.43
C GLN A 362 -37.81 16.56 5.60
N GLU A 363 -37.37 16.15 6.78
CA GLU A 363 -38.18 16.11 8.00
C GLU A 363 -38.61 17.52 8.40
N GLU A 364 -37.73 18.51 8.45
CA GLU A 364 -38.05 19.91 8.71
C GLU A 364 -39.06 20.49 7.70
N ASN A 365 -38.89 20.18 6.40
CA ASN A 365 -39.82 20.63 5.37
C ASN A 365 -41.18 19.97 5.50
N SER A 366 -41.23 18.68 5.86
CA SER A 366 -42.51 17.98 6.09
C SER A 366 -43.27 18.50 7.32
N GLU A 367 -42.53 18.77 8.41
CA GLU A 367 -43.10 19.39 9.61
C GLU A 367 -43.67 20.79 9.33
N ARG A 368 -42.91 21.63 8.59
CA ARG A 368 -43.41 22.96 8.16
C ARG A 368 -44.67 22.87 7.29
N LEU A 369 -44.74 21.91 6.36
CA LEU A 369 -45.92 21.67 5.53
C LEU A 369 -47.12 21.26 6.37
N VAL A 370 -46.93 20.36 7.33
CA VAL A 370 -48.01 19.94 8.26
C VAL A 370 -48.47 21.10 9.12
N GLU A 371 -47.55 21.96 9.59
CA GLU A 371 -47.91 23.15 10.37
C GLU A 371 -48.71 24.19 9.54
N LEU A 372 -48.30 24.40 8.28
CA LEU A 372 -49.02 25.27 7.35
C LEU A 372 -50.41 24.74 7.05
N LEU A 373 -50.58 23.44 6.81
CA LEU A 373 -51.87 22.82 6.57
C LEU A 373 -52.79 22.94 7.80
N LYS A 374 -52.26 22.79 9.02
CA LYS A 374 -53.02 23.00 10.25
C LYS A 374 -53.49 24.47 10.48
N LYS A 375 -52.75 25.45 9.92
CA LYS A 375 -53.18 26.87 10.00
C LYS A 375 -54.22 27.26 8.97
N ILE A 376 -54.44 26.46 7.94
CA ILE A 376 -55.40 26.68 6.86
C ILE A 376 -56.73 25.93 7.12
N SER A 377 -56.70 24.88 7.91
CA SER A 377 -57.87 24.16 8.40
C SER A 377 -58.40 24.78 9.68
#